data_a3e66373d46d151d92ec751630aca6f8
#
_entry.id   a3e66373d46d151d92ec751630aca6f8
#
_cell.length_a   1.000
_cell.length_b   1.000
_cell.length_c   1.000
_cell.angle_alpha   90.00
_cell.angle_beta   90.00
_cell.angle_gamma   90.00
#
_symmetry.space_group_name_H-M   'P 1'
#
loop_
_entity.id
_entity.type
_entity.pdbx_description
1 polymer ?
#
loop_
_entity_poly.entity_id
_entity_poly.type
_entity_poly.pdbx_seq_one_letter_code
_entity_poly.pdbx_strand_id
1 'polypeptide(L)'
;NRITGMIANRPDWVVSRQRAWGVPITVFVEKETKEILLDAKVNAAIAAAFEAEGADAWFTDTDGARFLRPFGYDPARYERVTDVLDVWFDSGSTHAFTLEKRADLKTHRVVDGGKDRVMYLEGSDQHRGWFHSSLLESCGTRGRAPFDVVLTHGFCLDEKGEKMSKSKGNVTAPQTVIQDSGADILRLWVAAADYSDDLRIGKEILKTFVETYRKLRNTQRWMLGTLAHFSEDVRVADPQTMPELERLMLHRLAELGPQVMEAYRTYDYKKVVFLLSQFMNTELSAFYFDVRKDALYCDPRSSHVRRSALTVVDHLFRCLTTWLAPILVFTAEEAWLERYPQVKAEDGSVHLELFVEAPETWLDPELAERWS
;
A
#
# COMPACT_ATOMS: atom_id res chain seq x y z
N ASN A 1 3.60 -23.32 0.57
CA ASN A 1 4.19 -24.51 1.23
C ASN A 1 4.78 -24.25 2.62
N ARG A 2 5.37 -23.05 2.90
CA ARG A 2 5.96 -22.75 4.22
C ARG A 2 4.88 -22.65 5.32
N ILE A 3 3.81 -21.92 5.09
CA ILE A 3 2.70 -21.78 6.05
C ILE A 3 2.04 -23.15 6.28
N THR A 4 1.78 -23.94 5.22
CA THR A 4 1.20 -25.27 5.33
C THR A 4 2.01 -26.18 6.26
N GLY A 5 3.35 -26.23 6.10
CA GLY A 5 4.21 -27.04 6.96
C GLY A 5 4.25 -26.57 8.42
N MET A 6 4.11 -25.27 8.65
CA MET A 6 4.05 -24.69 9.99
C MET A 6 2.77 -25.03 10.73
N ILE A 7 1.63 -25.09 10.01
CA ILE A 7 0.31 -25.40 10.58
C ILE A 7 0.15 -26.89 10.81
N ALA A 8 0.54 -27.72 9.83
CA ALA A 8 0.34 -29.17 9.88
C ALA A 8 1.03 -29.85 11.06
N ASN A 9 2.15 -29.30 11.53
CA ASN A 9 2.95 -29.87 12.63
C ASN A 9 2.92 -28.98 13.89
N ARG A 10 1.93 -28.10 14.01
CA ARG A 10 1.85 -27.19 15.13
C ARG A 10 1.31 -27.91 16.38
N PRO A 11 1.94 -27.74 17.57
CA PRO A 11 1.35 -28.12 18.84
C PRO A 11 0.15 -27.22 19.17
N ASP A 12 -0.69 -27.65 20.13
CA ASP A 12 -1.80 -26.85 20.63
C ASP A 12 -1.31 -25.48 21.13
N TRP A 13 -2.12 -24.46 20.85
CA TRP A 13 -1.85 -23.13 21.30
C TRP A 13 -2.63 -22.80 22.57
N VAL A 14 -1.93 -22.74 23.69
CA VAL A 14 -2.50 -22.30 24.96
C VAL A 14 -2.66 -20.77 24.88
N VAL A 15 -3.90 -20.30 24.80
CA VAL A 15 -4.22 -18.86 24.61
C VAL A 15 -4.28 -18.08 25.93
N SER A 16 -4.36 -18.75 27.09
CA SER A 16 -4.42 -18.07 28.40
C SER A 16 -3.06 -17.55 28.85
N ARG A 17 -3.07 -16.35 29.42
CA ARG A 17 -1.89 -15.70 30.03
C ARG A 17 -2.25 -15.12 31.38
N GLN A 18 -1.35 -15.28 32.35
CA GLN A 18 -1.41 -14.69 33.67
C GLN A 18 -0.67 -13.33 33.64
N ARG A 19 -1.41 -12.27 33.28
CA ARG A 19 -0.91 -10.89 33.13
C ARG A 19 -1.84 -9.92 33.87
N ALA A 20 -1.27 -8.80 34.31
CA ALA A 20 -2.02 -7.74 34.96
C ALA A 20 -2.86 -6.90 33.95
N TRP A 21 -2.59 -7.03 32.66
CA TRP A 21 -3.29 -6.30 31.58
C TRP A 21 -3.46 -7.20 30.35
N GLY A 22 -4.59 -7.06 29.69
CA GLY A 22 -4.95 -7.78 28.47
C GLY A 22 -6.46 -7.95 28.34
N VAL A 23 -6.91 -8.50 27.21
CA VAL A 23 -8.31 -8.86 27.00
C VAL A 23 -8.65 -10.07 27.84
N PRO A 24 -9.64 -10.02 28.75
CA PRO A 24 -9.96 -11.13 29.64
C PRO A 24 -10.56 -12.33 28.88
N ILE A 25 -10.30 -13.53 29.39
CA ILE A 25 -10.99 -14.74 29.01
C ILE A 25 -12.29 -14.81 29.81
N THR A 26 -13.41 -14.46 29.19
CA THR A 26 -14.70 -14.29 29.83
C THR A 26 -15.45 -15.61 30.04
N VAL A 27 -14.87 -16.48 30.87
CA VAL A 27 -15.37 -17.84 31.12
C VAL A 27 -15.65 -18.04 32.62
N PHE A 28 -16.80 -18.62 32.90
CA PHE A 28 -17.13 -19.13 34.21
C PHE A 28 -16.96 -20.66 34.24
N VAL A 29 -16.33 -21.18 35.29
CA VAL A 29 -16.09 -22.61 35.50
C VAL A 29 -16.87 -23.05 36.74
N GLU A 30 -17.66 -24.08 36.61
CA GLU A 30 -18.37 -24.67 37.73
C GLU A 30 -17.37 -25.34 38.71
N LYS A 31 -17.47 -25.03 40.02
CA LYS A 31 -16.42 -25.37 41.01
C LYS A 31 -16.32 -26.88 41.28
N GLU A 32 -17.45 -27.61 41.22
CA GLU A 32 -17.46 -29.04 41.50
C GLU A 32 -17.12 -29.89 40.31
N THR A 33 -17.75 -29.60 39.14
CA THR A 33 -17.59 -30.40 37.91
C THR A 33 -16.39 -30.00 37.08
N LYS A 34 -15.88 -28.79 37.30
CA LYS A 34 -14.84 -28.14 36.47
C LYS A 34 -15.26 -27.89 35.01
N GLU A 35 -16.55 -27.94 34.75
CA GLU A 35 -17.10 -27.66 33.42
C GLU A 35 -17.24 -26.16 33.17
N ILE A 36 -17.02 -25.77 31.92
CA ILE A 36 -17.19 -24.40 31.47
C ILE A 36 -18.68 -24.13 31.26
N LEU A 37 -19.16 -22.99 31.77
CA LEU A 37 -20.51 -22.51 31.51
C LEU A 37 -20.65 -22.06 30.04
N LEU A 38 -21.40 -22.81 29.24
CA LEU A 38 -21.66 -22.50 27.85
C LEU A 38 -23.10 -21.97 27.73
N ASP A 39 -23.31 -20.68 28.01
CA ASP A 39 -24.61 -20.01 27.87
C ASP A 39 -24.49 -18.76 27.02
N ALA A 40 -25.16 -18.79 25.85
CA ALA A 40 -25.13 -17.68 24.89
C ALA A 40 -25.72 -16.36 25.47
N LYS A 41 -26.68 -16.46 26.43
CA LYS A 41 -27.26 -15.26 27.06
C LYS A 41 -26.27 -14.61 28.02
N VAL A 42 -25.54 -15.41 28.78
CA VAL A 42 -24.47 -14.93 29.65
C VAL A 42 -23.38 -14.25 28.81
N ASN A 43 -22.95 -14.90 27.73
CA ASN A 43 -21.95 -14.34 26.82
C ASN A 43 -22.41 -13.02 26.18
N ALA A 44 -23.67 -12.93 25.77
CA ALA A 44 -24.24 -11.70 25.22
C ALA A 44 -24.28 -10.56 26.24
N ALA A 45 -24.61 -10.87 27.51
CA ALA A 45 -24.62 -9.88 28.59
C ALA A 45 -23.19 -9.36 28.88
N ILE A 46 -22.19 -10.24 28.84
CA ILE A 46 -20.77 -9.84 29.00
C ILE A 46 -20.35 -8.95 27.84
N ALA A 47 -20.67 -9.31 26.61
CA ALA A 47 -20.36 -8.52 25.42
C ALA A 47 -21.00 -7.13 25.47
N ALA A 48 -22.26 -7.03 25.89
CA ALA A 48 -22.95 -5.75 26.06
C ALA A 48 -22.31 -4.87 27.16
N ALA A 49 -21.84 -5.47 28.25
CA ALA A 49 -21.11 -4.75 29.30
C ALA A 49 -19.75 -4.22 28.78
N PHE A 50 -19.05 -5.01 27.96
CA PHE A 50 -17.80 -4.57 27.34
C PHE A 50 -18.00 -3.43 26.35
N GLU A 51 -19.08 -3.46 25.59
CA GLU A 51 -19.42 -2.37 24.66
C GLU A 51 -19.73 -1.06 25.41
N ALA A 52 -20.37 -1.14 26.56
CA ALA A 52 -20.78 0.02 27.34
C ALA A 52 -19.66 0.56 28.27
N GLU A 53 -18.85 -0.30 28.85
CA GLU A 53 -17.96 0.01 29.97
C GLU A 53 -16.48 -0.35 29.69
N GLY A 54 -16.21 -1.06 28.60
CA GLY A 54 -14.89 -1.61 28.31
C GLY A 54 -14.62 -2.97 28.95
N ALA A 55 -13.50 -3.59 28.61
CA ALA A 55 -13.13 -4.94 29.05
C ALA A 55 -12.88 -5.04 30.58
N ASP A 56 -12.58 -3.94 31.24
CA ASP A 56 -12.40 -3.87 32.71
C ASP A 56 -13.68 -4.23 33.47
N ALA A 57 -14.85 -4.13 32.85
CA ALA A 57 -16.12 -4.59 33.42
C ALA A 57 -16.07 -6.05 33.90
N TRP A 58 -15.22 -6.88 33.30
CA TRP A 58 -15.00 -8.26 33.76
C TRP A 58 -14.34 -8.34 35.12
N PHE A 59 -13.42 -7.45 35.41
CA PHE A 59 -12.63 -7.46 36.63
C PHE A 59 -13.27 -6.68 37.78
N THR A 60 -14.14 -5.72 37.48
CA THR A 60 -14.84 -4.92 38.51
C THR A 60 -15.93 -5.71 39.25
N ASP A 61 -16.50 -6.73 38.63
CA ASP A 61 -17.45 -7.63 39.23
C ASP A 61 -16.74 -8.84 39.85
N THR A 62 -16.51 -8.80 41.18
CA THR A 62 -15.62 -9.76 41.85
C THR A 62 -16.14 -11.18 41.95
N ASP A 63 -17.47 -11.40 41.98
CA ASP A 63 -18.09 -12.70 42.13
C ASP A 63 -18.86 -13.17 40.89
N GLY A 64 -18.90 -12.38 39.81
CA GLY A 64 -19.65 -12.69 38.61
C GLY A 64 -21.16 -12.60 38.71
N ALA A 65 -21.66 -12.11 39.84
CA ALA A 65 -23.10 -12.08 40.15
C ALA A 65 -23.89 -11.26 39.12
N ARG A 66 -23.31 -10.19 38.61
CA ARG A 66 -23.88 -9.34 37.55
C ARG A 66 -24.24 -10.11 36.31
N PHE A 67 -23.42 -11.09 35.91
CA PHE A 67 -23.59 -11.88 34.72
C PHE A 67 -24.29 -13.22 34.92
N LEU A 68 -24.34 -13.72 36.15
CA LEU A 68 -24.87 -15.04 36.47
C LEU A 68 -26.32 -15.01 36.99
N ARG A 69 -26.61 -14.14 38.00
CA ARG A 69 -27.94 -14.09 38.61
C ARG A 69 -29.08 -13.80 37.69
N PRO A 70 -28.96 -12.89 36.70
CA PRO A 70 -30.09 -12.62 35.78
C PRO A 70 -30.52 -13.83 34.96
N PHE A 71 -29.66 -14.84 34.82
CA PHE A 71 -29.91 -16.05 34.04
C PHE A 71 -30.15 -17.30 34.92
N GLY A 72 -30.30 -17.08 36.24
CA GLY A 72 -30.67 -18.16 37.17
C GLY A 72 -29.49 -18.98 37.70
N TYR A 73 -28.28 -18.55 37.48
CA TYR A 73 -27.09 -19.21 38.01
C TYR A 73 -26.72 -18.64 39.41
N ASP A 74 -26.32 -19.52 40.30
CA ASP A 74 -25.79 -19.15 41.62
C ASP A 74 -24.30 -18.83 41.51
N PRO A 75 -23.89 -17.58 41.73
CA PRO A 75 -22.47 -17.18 41.64
C PRO A 75 -21.55 -17.99 42.57
N ALA A 76 -22.09 -18.49 43.75
CA ALA A 76 -21.29 -19.27 44.65
C ALA A 76 -20.77 -20.59 44.09
N ARG A 77 -21.45 -21.11 43.07
CA ARG A 77 -21.08 -22.37 42.38
C ARG A 77 -20.02 -22.18 41.29
N TYR A 78 -19.81 -20.97 40.84
CA TYR A 78 -18.90 -20.69 39.73
C TYR A 78 -17.66 -19.95 40.17
N GLU A 79 -16.58 -20.21 39.44
CA GLU A 79 -15.32 -19.48 39.52
C GLU A 79 -15.15 -18.70 38.22
N ARG A 80 -14.88 -17.42 38.33
CA ARG A 80 -14.57 -16.55 37.21
C ARG A 80 -13.12 -16.71 36.80
N VAL A 81 -12.83 -16.98 35.53
CA VAL A 81 -11.48 -17.00 35.02
C VAL A 81 -10.92 -15.57 34.97
N THR A 82 -9.73 -15.38 35.51
CA THR A 82 -9.05 -14.06 35.59
C THR A 82 -7.87 -13.95 34.61
N ASP A 83 -7.59 -15.01 33.87
CA ASP A 83 -6.58 -15.01 32.84
C ASP A 83 -6.98 -14.09 31.68
N VAL A 84 -5.96 -13.58 30.97
CA VAL A 84 -6.14 -12.78 29.76
C VAL A 84 -5.71 -13.56 28.54
N LEU A 85 -6.16 -13.13 27.36
CA LEU A 85 -5.76 -13.71 26.09
C LEU A 85 -4.29 -13.41 25.78
N ASP A 86 -3.65 -14.31 25.08
CA ASP A 86 -2.38 -14.05 24.40
C ASP A 86 -2.56 -12.89 23.42
N VAL A 87 -1.65 -11.92 23.44
CA VAL A 87 -1.68 -10.75 22.53
C VAL A 87 -1.69 -11.12 21.04
N TRP A 88 -1.19 -12.29 20.70
CA TRP A 88 -1.29 -12.82 19.33
C TRP A 88 -2.71 -13.21 18.96
N PHE A 89 -3.55 -13.57 19.93
CA PHE A 89 -4.97 -13.76 19.73
C PHE A 89 -5.67 -12.42 19.46
N ASP A 90 -5.39 -11.41 20.27
CA ASP A 90 -5.93 -10.06 20.09
C ASP A 90 -5.61 -9.52 18.68
N SER A 91 -4.34 -9.61 18.27
CA SER A 91 -3.91 -9.17 16.93
C SER A 91 -4.46 -10.05 15.81
N GLY A 92 -4.60 -11.36 16.06
CA GLY A 92 -5.16 -12.31 15.11
C GLY A 92 -6.61 -12.01 14.74
N SER A 93 -7.39 -11.44 15.68
CA SER A 93 -8.78 -11.07 15.47
C SER A 93 -9.01 -9.77 14.67
N THR A 94 -7.95 -9.12 14.16
CA THR A 94 -8.03 -7.88 13.38
C THR A 94 -9.05 -7.95 12.24
N HIS A 95 -9.16 -9.08 11.56
CA HIS A 95 -10.15 -9.28 10.49
C HIS A 95 -11.60 -9.08 10.98
N ALA A 96 -11.89 -9.41 12.24
CA ALA A 96 -13.22 -9.25 12.80
C ALA A 96 -13.52 -7.80 13.18
N PHE A 97 -12.69 -7.18 14.03
CA PHE A 97 -12.98 -5.85 14.54
C PHE A 97 -12.68 -4.73 13.54
N THR A 98 -11.77 -4.94 12.58
CA THR A 98 -11.45 -3.94 11.55
C THR A 98 -12.29 -4.13 10.28
N LEU A 99 -12.18 -5.29 9.63
CA LEU A 99 -12.75 -5.47 8.28
C LEU A 99 -14.23 -5.83 8.26
N GLU A 100 -14.79 -6.39 9.36
CA GLU A 100 -16.19 -6.77 9.44
C GLU A 100 -17.05 -5.75 10.21
N LYS A 101 -16.48 -5.10 11.24
CA LYS A 101 -17.23 -4.24 12.18
C LYS A 101 -17.11 -2.75 11.91
N ARG A 102 -15.97 -2.25 11.47
CA ARG A 102 -15.82 -0.82 11.18
C ARG A 102 -16.53 -0.44 9.89
N ALA A 103 -17.43 0.54 9.99
CA ALA A 103 -18.25 0.97 8.85
C ALA A 103 -17.40 1.57 7.69
N ASP A 104 -16.32 2.27 8.04
CA ASP A 104 -15.40 2.93 7.10
C ASP A 104 -14.41 1.96 6.41
N LEU A 105 -14.18 0.77 7.00
CA LEU A 105 -13.23 -0.24 6.50
C LEU A 105 -13.90 -1.57 6.15
N LYS A 106 -15.23 -1.65 6.27
CA LYS A 106 -15.97 -2.87 6.00
C LYS A 106 -15.75 -3.32 4.56
N THR A 107 -15.17 -4.51 4.41
CA THR A 107 -14.91 -5.11 3.10
C THR A 107 -16.05 -6.02 2.65
N HIS A 108 -16.30 -6.04 1.33
CA HIS A 108 -17.13 -7.03 0.68
C HIS A 108 -16.27 -7.81 -0.31
N ARG A 109 -15.74 -8.92 0.18
CA ARG A 109 -14.68 -9.68 -0.51
C ARG A 109 -15.23 -10.44 -1.72
N VAL A 110 -14.32 -10.70 -2.69
CA VAL A 110 -14.62 -11.53 -3.88
C VAL A 110 -15.18 -12.89 -3.48
N VAL A 111 -14.66 -13.51 -2.41
CA VAL A 111 -15.14 -14.79 -1.87
C VAL A 111 -16.59 -14.74 -1.37
N ASP A 112 -17.11 -13.55 -1.07
CA ASP A 112 -18.50 -13.30 -0.65
C ASP A 112 -19.35 -12.69 -1.77
N GLY A 113 -18.89 -12.73 -3.02
CA GLY A 113 -19.57 -12.15 -4.19
C GLY A 113 -19.34 -10.64 -4.38
N GLY A 114 -18.46 -10.02 -3.59
CA GLY A 114 -18.03 -8.65 -3.75
C GLY A 114 -16.82 -8.51 -4.69
N LYS A 115 -16.14 -7.39 -4.61
CA LYS A 115 -14.97 -7.07 -5.45
C LYS A 115 -13.68 -6.79 -4.66
N ASP A 116 -13.78 -6.71 -3.34
CA ASP A 116 -12.64 -6.33 -2.50
C ASP A 116 -11.70 -7.52 -2.29
N ARG A 117 -10.41 -7.22 -2.26
CA ARG A 117 -9.35 -8.18 -1.91
C ARG A 117 -8.63 -7.67 -0.68
N VAL A 118 -8.40 -8.54 0.27
CA VAL A 118 -7.68 -8.25 1.51
C VAL A 118 -6.24 -8.71 1.38
N MET A 119 -5.31 -7.77 1.58
CA MET A 119 -3.87 -8.06 1.65
C MET A 119 -3.38 -7.93 3.09
N TYR A 120 -2.66 -8.94 3.56
CA TYR A 120 -1.85 -8.86 4.76
C TYR A 120 -0.40 -8.60 4.35
N LEU A 121 0.16 -7.47 4.85
CA LEU A 121 1.50 -7.02 4.51
C LEU A 121 2.32 -6.82 5.77
N GLU A 122 3.38 -7.61 5.95
CA GLU A 122 4.30 -7.53 7.08
C GLU A 122 5.63 -8.23 6.77
N GLY A 123 6.55 -8.18 7.73
CA GLY A 123 7.82 -8.89 7.66
C GLY A 123 7.67 -10.42 7.65
N SER A 124 8.68 -11.09 7.17
CA SER A 124 8.71 -12.56 7.01
C SER A 124 8.63 -13.32 8.35
N ASP A 125 8.91 -12.67 9.49
CA ASP A 125 8.76 -13.22 10.83
C ASP A 125 7.28 -13.45 11.19
N GLN A 126 6.34 -12.69 10.59
CA GLN A 126 4.91 -12.81 10.85
C GLN A 126 4.27 -14.10 10.31
N HIS A 127 5.01 -14.92 9.58
CA HIS A 127 4.60 -16.29 9.28
C HIS A 127 4.40 -17.15 10.56
N ARG A 128 5.09 -16.80 11.66
CA ARG A 128 4.92 -17.40 12.98
C ARG A 128 4.25 -16.46 14.00
N GLY A 129 3.78 -15.31 13.57
CA GLY A 129 3.08 -14.31 14.36
C GLY A 129 1.69 -14.04 13.82
N TRP A 130 1.44 -12.80 13.43
CA TRP A 130 0.12 -12.29 13.04
C TRP A 130 -0.55 -13.07 11.88
N PHE A 131 0.18 -13.40 10.81
CA PHE A 131 -0.41 -14.18 9.71
C PHE A 131 -0.93 -15.52 10.19
N HIS A 132 -0.22 -16.14 11.10
CA HIS A 132 -0.55 -17.47 11.61
C HIS A 132 -1.72 -17.44 12.59
N SER A 133 -1.69 -16.56 13.60
CA SER A 133 -2.79 -16.44 14.57
C SER A 133 -4.09 -16.04 13.87
N SER A 134 -4.04 -15.04 12.98
CA SER A 134 -5.22 -14.58 12.24
C SER A 134 -5.79 -15.66 11.31
N LEU A 135 -4.92 -16.45 10.67
CA LEU A 135 -5.36 -17.57 9.84
C LEU A 135 -6.10 -18.65 10.66
N LEU A 136 -5.55 -19.03 11.81
CA LEU A 136 -6.18 -20.04 12.68
C LEU A 136 -7.52 -19.57 13.20
N GLU A 137 -7.60 -18.34 13.70
CA GLU A 137 -8.84 -17.77 14.24
C GLU A 137 -9.92 -17.60 13.18
N SER A 138 -9.57 -17.08 12.00
CA SER A 138 -10.52 -16.94 10.92
C SER A 138 -10.99 -18.29 10.37
N CYS A 139 -10.10 -19.25 10.21
CA CYS A 139 -10.48 -20.60 9.79
C CYS A 139 -11.38 -21.29 10.83
N GLY A 140 -11.06 -21.15 12.12
CA GLY A 140 -11.85 -21.75 13.20
C GLY A 140 -13.23 -21.12 13.38
N THR A 141 -13.39 -19.82 13.11
CA THR A 141 -14.62 -19.07 13.39
C THR A 141 -15.43 -18.75 12.14
N ARG A 142 -14.84 -18.75 10.95
CA ARG A 142 -15.45 -18.37 9.66
C ARG A 142 -15.27 -19.43 8.56
N GLY A 143 -14.48 -20.48 8.82
CA GLY A 143 -14.20 -21.54 7.86
C GLY A 143 -13.34 -21.12 6.66
N ARG A 144 -12.63 -19.96 6.74
CA ARG A 144 -11.85 -19.40 5.64
C ARG A 144 -10.68 -18.55 6.11
N ALA A 145 -9.70 -18.33 5.23
CA ALA A 145 -8.59 -17.41 5.50
C ALA A 145 -9.11 -15.95 5.57
N PRO A 146 -8.50 -15.10 6.44
CA PRO A 146 -8.89 -13.70 6.59
C PRO A 146 -8.37 -12.79 5.46
N PHE A 147 -7.50 -13.30 4.61
CA PHE A 147 -6.82 -12.58 3.53
C PHE A 147 -6.94 -13.31 2.19
N ASP A 148 -6.77 -12.56 1.11
CA ASP A 148 -6.69 -13.06 -0.27
C ASP A 148 -5.23 -13.06 -0.77
N VAL A 149 -4.41 -12.15 -0.23
CA VAL A 149 -2.99 -11.96 -0.57
C VAL A 149 -2.18 -11.82 0.71
N VAL A 150 -1.02 -12.45 0.74
CA VAL A 150 0.01 -12.22 1.76
C VAL A 150 1.25 -11.68 1.05
N LEU A 151 1.65 -10.46 1.38
CA LEU A 151 2.88 -9.85 0.89
C LEU A 151 3.88 -9.75 2.04
N THR A 152 5.05 -10.34 1.88
CA THR A 152 6.10 -10.34 2.90
C THR A 152 7.32 -9.59 2.44
N HIS A 153 7.95 -8.88 3.37
CA HIS A 153 9.20 -8.17 3.14
C HIS A 153 10.28 -8.63 4.12
N GLY A 154 11.55 -8.35 3.77
CA GLY A 154 12.70 -8.53 4.63
C GLY A 154 12.83 -7.43 5.68
N PHE A 155 13.96 -7.43 6.40
CA PHE A 155 14.27 -6.43 7.43
C PHE A 155 15.10 -5.28 6.88
N CYS A 156 15.01 -4.11 7.53
CA CYS A 156 15.90 -3.00 7.26
C CYS A 156 17.18 -3.15 8.10
N LEU A 157 18.32 -3.17 7.40
CA LEU A 157 19.66 -3.28 7.97
C LEU A 157 20.41 -1.96 7.75
N ASP A 158 21.46 -1.71 8.50
CA ASP A 158 22.35 -0.59 8.24
C ASP A 158 23.18 -0.77 6.95
N GLU A 159 24.01 0.20 6.58
CA GLU A 159 24.85 0.13 5.37
C GLU A 159 25.80 -1.08 5.33
N LYS A 160 26.19 -1.57 6.50
CA LYS A 160 27.07 -2.75 6.63
C LYS A 160 26.32 -4.06 6.59
N GLY A 161 24.98 -4.01 6.60
CA GLY A 161 24.12 -5.21 6.66
C GLY A 161 23.94 -5.74 8.09
N GLU A 162 24.12 -4.89 9.10
CA GLU A 162 23.88 -5.25 10.49
C GLU A 162 22.49 -4.81 10.95
N LYS A 163 21.91 -5.57 11.90
CA LYS A 163 20.65 -5.23 12.52
C LYS A 163 20.76 -3.87 13.24
N MET A 164 19.86 -2.96 12.90
CA MET A 164 19.79 -1.65 13.55
C MET A 164 19.29 -1.77 14.98
N SER A 165 19.96 -1.09 15.91
CA SER A 165 19.54 -0.99 17.31
C SER A 165 19.99 0.32 17.93
N LYS A 166 19.19 0.84 18.89
CA LYS A 166 19.54 2.06 19.63
C LYS A 166 20.86 1.90 20.39
N SER A 167 21.12 0.71 20.92
CA SER A 167 22.35 0.41 21.68
C SER A 167 23.63 0.43 20.82
N LYS A 168 23.52 0.11 19.52
CA LYS A 168 24.64 0.19 18.58
C LYS A 168 24.81 1.58 17.96
N GLY A 169 23.82 2.47 18.09
CA GLY A 169 23.85 3.80 17.50
C GLY A 169 23.79 3.80 15.95
N ASN A 170 23.40 2.69 15.31
CA ASN A 170 23.38 2.52 13.86
C ASN A 170 21.96 2.66 13.25
N VAL A 171 21.03 3.27 13.98
CA VAL A 171 19.64 3.45 13.53
C VAL A 171 19.55 4.63 12.57
N THR A 172 19.02 4.40 11.38
CA THR A 172 18.57 5.45 10.46
C THR A 172 17.09 5.68 10.70
N ALA A 173 16.75 6.77 11.38
CA ALA A 173 15.36 7.12 11.67
C ALA A 173 14.69 7.70 10.40
N PRO A 174 13.46 7.26 10.03
CA PRO A 174 12.74 7.81 8.87
C PRO A 174 12.59 9.32 8.93
N GLN A 175 12.32 9.89 10.11
CA GLN A 175 12.18 11.33 10.31
C GLN A 175 13.42 12.13 9.92
N THR A 176 14.62 11.60 10.20
CA THR A 176 15.88 12.24 9.78
C THR A 176 16.00 12.27 8.26
N VAL A 177 15.67 11.16 7.58
CA VAL A 177 15.68 11.10 6.11
C VAL A 177 14.66 12.07 5.51
N ILE A 178 13.47 12.15 6.10
CA ILE A 178 12.40 13.05 5.65
C ILE A 178 12.82 14.52 5.80
N GLN A 179 13.45 14.87 6.92
CA GLN A 179 13.96 16.24 7.15
C GLN A 179 15.08 16.63 6.20
N ASP A 180 15.99 15.70 5.92
CA ASP A 180 17.17 15.97 5.09
C ASP A 180 16.86 15.96 3.59
N SER A 181 15.98 15.07 3.14
CA SER A 181 15.81 14.74 1.72
C SER A 181 14.36 14.65 1.24
N GLY A 182 13.40 14.69 2.16
CA GLY A 182 11.98 14.53 1.84
C GLY A 182 11.51 13.06 1.86
N ALA A 183 10.20 12.89 2.08
CA ALA A 183 9.59 11.57 2.20
C ALA A 183 9.65 10.76 0.90
N ASP A 184 9.59 11.41 -0.26
CA ASP A 184 9.61 10.72 -1.56
C ASP A 184 10.95 10.02 -1.84
N ILE A 185 12.06 10.48 -1.24
CA ILE A 185 13.35 9.79 -1.35
C ILE A 185 13.29 8.43 -0.63
N LEU A 186 12.71 8.40 0.57
CA LEU A 186 12.55 7.17 1.33
C LEU A 186 11.61 6.20 0.62
N ARG A 187 10.52 6.69 0.06
CA ARG A 187 9.57 5.91 -0.73
C ARG A 187 10.20 5.35 -2.00
N LEU A 188 10.98 6.17 -2.71
CA LEU A 188 11.69 5.75 -3.92
C LEU A 188 12.73 4.66 -3.61
N TRP A 189 13.47 4.79 -2.50
CA TRP A 189 14.43 3.77 -2.06
C TRP A 189 13.73 2.43 -1.82
N VAL A 190 12.63 2.40 -1.07
CA VAL A 190 11.86 1.16 -0.82
C VAL A 190 11.32 0.57 -2.11
N ALA A 191 10.70 1.39 -2.96
CA ALA A 191 10.09 0.94 -4.21
C ALA A 191 11.11 0.43 -5.22
N ALA A 192 12.33 1.00 -5.24
CA ALA A 192 13.38 0.58 -6.17
C ALA A 192 14.17 -0.64 -5.70
N ALA A 193 14.03 -1.04 -4.44
CA ALA A 193 14.70 -2.18 -3.87
C ALA A 193 13.90 -3.48 -4.07
N ASP A 194 14.57 -4.62 -3.94
CA ASP A 194 13.90 -5.91 -3.83
C ASP A 194 13.50 -6.14 -2.37
N TYR A 195 12.29 -5.73 -2.02
CA TYR A 195 11.79 -5.78 -0.65
C TYR A 195 11.53 -7.21 -0.13
N SER A 196 11.58 -8.23 -1.00
CA SER A 196 11.46 -9.63 -0.57
C SER A 196 12.67 -10.11 0.24
N ASP A 197 13.81 -9.45 0.06
CA ASP A 197 15.03 -9.65 0.81
C ASP A 197 15.27 -8.53 1.84
N ASP A 198 16.30 -8.68 2.68
CA ASP A 198 16.70 -7.65 3.62
C ASP A 198 17.27 -6.43 2.90
N LEU A 199 16.80 -5.24 3.28
CA LEU A 199 17.17 -3.97 2.69
C LEU A 199 18.25 -3.25 3.51
N ARG A 200 19.25 -2.72 2.83
CA ARG A 200 20.25 -1.85 3.47
C ARG A 200 19.89 -0.38 3.29
N ILE A 201 20.01 0.38 4.37
CA ILE A 201 19.79 1.83 4.36
C ILE A 201 20.98 2.56 4.99
N GLY A 202 21.35 3.70 4.41
CA GLY A 202 22.37 4.61 4.93
C GLY A 202 22.58 5.80 4.01
N LYS A 203 23.44 6.70 4.40
CA LYS A 203 23.62 7.99 3.69
C LYS A 203 24.08 7.85 2.25
N GLU A 204 25.05 6.97 1.99
CA GLU A 204 25.58 6.80 0.63
C GLU A 204 24.57 6.10 -0.29
N ILE A 205 23.82 5.15 0.24
CA ILE A 205 22.72 4.49 -0.50
C ILE A 205 21.66 5.54 -0.87
N LEU A 206 21.23 6.35 0.09
CA LEU A 206 20.19 7.36 -0.14
C LEU A 206 20.61 8.44 -1.14
N LYS A 207 21.90 8.80 -1.21
CA LYS A 207 22.40 9.74 -2.22
C LYS A 207 22.11 9.29 -3.65
N THR A 208 22.21 7.99 -3.93
CA THR A 208 21.91 7.44 -5.26
C THR A 208 20.45 7.67 -5.64
N PHE A 209 19.56 7.54 -4.66
CA PHE A 209 18.14 7.78 -4.87
C PHE A 209 17.80 9.27 -4.97
N VAL A 210 18.54 10.14 -4.29
CA VAL A 210 18.43 11.60 -4.48
C VAL A 210 18.75 11.99 -5.93
N GLU A 211 19.79 11.40 -6.54
CA GLU A 211 20.12 11.67 -7.95
C GLU A 211 19.06 11.13 -8.91
N THR A 212 18.55 9.92 -8.66
CA THR A 212 17.43 9.36 -9.45
C THR A 212 16.19 10.24 -9.32
N TYR A 213 15.83 10.64 -8.12
CA TYR A 213 14.70 11.54 -7.85
C TYR A 213 14.83 12.88 -8.59
N ARG A 214 16.02 13.50 -8.54
CA ARG A 214 16.28 14.77 -9.25
C ARG A 214 16.02 14.65 -10.75
N LYS A 215 16.43 13.56 -11.37
CA LYS A 215 16.17 13.33 -12.80
C LYS A 215 14.68 13.24 -13.09
N LEU A 216 13.94 12.42 -12.32
CA LEU A 216 12.49 12.27 -12.46
C LEU A 216 11.77 13.61 -12.26
N ARG A 217 12.11 14.35 -11.20
CA ARG A 217 11.53 15.67 -10.91
C ARG A 217 11.84 16.69 -12.00
N ASN A 218 13.07 16.70 -12.51
CA ASN A 218 13.47 17.61 -13.60
C ASN A 218 12.70 17.33 -14.88
N THR A 219 12.44 16.07 -15.22
CA THR A 219 11.60 15.69 -16.36
C THR A 219 10.17 16.21 -16.20
N GLN A 220 9.56 16.02 -15.02
CA GLN A 220 8.24 16.58 -14.74
C GLN A 220 8.21 18.11 -14.79
N ARG A 221 9.21 18.78 -14.19
CA ARG A 221 9.33 20.23 -14.23
C ARG A 221 9.46 20.76 -15.66
N TRP A 222 10.23 20.07 -16.51
CA TRP A 222 10.34 20.44 -17.91
C TRP A 222 9.01 20.34 -18.65
N MET A 223 8.26 19.25 -18.42
CA MET A 223 6.92 19.06 -19.00
C MET A 223 5.97 20.17 -18.54
N LEU A 224 5.94 20.51 -17.26
CA LEU A 224 5.11 21.59 -16.72
C LEU A 224 5.42 22.95 -17.37
N GLY A 225 6.71 23.30 -17.48
CA GLY A 225 7.12 24.53 -18.15
C GLY A 225 6.72 24.59 -19.62
N THR A 226 6.84 23.47 -20.31
CA THR A 226 6.42 23.33 -21.72
C THR A 226 4.89 23.43 -21.86
N LEU A 227 4.15 22.80 -20.97
CA LEU A 227 2.68 22.78 -20.95
C LEU A 227 2.03 24.11 -20.50
N ALA A 228 2.82 25.07 -20.02
CA ALA A 228 2.31 26.44 -19.76
C ALA A 228 1.74 27.09 -21.03
N HIS A 229 2.15 26.65 -22.21
CA HIS A 229 1.64 27.10 -23.51
C HIS A 229 0.60 26.18 -24.14
N PHE A 230 0.20 25.12 -23.46
CA PHE A 230 -0.81 24.18 -23.93
C PHE A 230 -2.22 24.60 -23.50
N SER A 231 -3.13 24.53 -24.43
CA SER A 231 -4.58 24.66 -24.21
C SER A 231 -5.30 23.70 -25.17
N GLU A 232 -6.56 23.37 -24.90
CA GLU A 232 -7.29 22.36 -25.69
C GLU A 232 -7.48 22.75 -27.16
N ASP A 233 -7.50 24.03 -27.49
CA ASP A 233 -7.58 24.52 -28.88
C ASP A 233 -6.32 24.25 -29.71
N VAL A 234 -5.18 24.03 -29.07
CA VAL A 234 -3.94 23.64 -29.78
C VAL A 234 -3.76 22.12 -29.87
N ARG A 235 -4.59 21.35 -29.20
CA ARG A 235 -4.51 19.86 -29.25
C ARG A 235 -4.68 19.35 -30.67
N VAL A 236 -3.83 18.41 -31.07
CA VAL A 236 -3.99 17.64 -32.31
C VAL A 236 -4.81 16.39 -31.97
N ALA A 237 -6.03 16.34 -32.49
CA ALA A 237 -7.00 15.29 -32.13
C ALA A 237 -6.67 13.92 -32.76
N ASP A 238 -6.16 13.90 -33.99
CA ASP A 238 -5.81 12.67 -34.69
C ASP A 238 -4.30 12.43 -34.68
N PRO A 239 -3.82 11.44 -33.89
CA PRO A 239 -2.41 11.09 -33.83
C PRO A 239 -1.80 10.72 -35.17
N GLN A 240 -2.58 10.20 -36.12
CA GLN A 240 -2.08 9.78 -37.42
C GLN A 240 -1.61 10.98 -38.29
N THR A 241 -2.09 12.16 -37.96
CA THR A 241 -1.67 13.41 -38.64
C THR A 241 -0.39 13.99 -38.08
N MET A 242 0.06 13.51 -36.91
CA MET A 242 1.28 13.99 -36.27
C MET A 242 2.55 13.56 -37.02
N PRO A 243 3.66 14.31 -36.87
CA PRO A 243 4.96 13.86 -37.38
C PRO A 243 5.37 12.50 -36.80
N GLU A 244 6.25 11.79 -37.49
CA GLU A 244 6.68 10.43 -37.09
C GLU A 244 7.23 10.35 -35.66
N LEU A 245 7.98 11.35 -35.23
CA LEU A 245 8.59 11.35 -33.88
C LEU A 245 7.52 11.40 -32.78
N GLU A 246 6.46 12.17 -32.97
CA GLU A 246 5.32 12.23 -32.06
C GLU A 246 4.57 10.91 -32.01
N ARG A 247 4.33 10.31 -33.18
CA ARG A 247 3.68 8.99 -33.27
C ARG A 247 4.54 7.90 -32.63
N LEU A 248 5.87 7.97 -32.78
CA LEU A 248 6.80 7.06 -32.12
C LEU A 248 6.73 7.20 -30.57
N MET A 249 6.65 8.40 -30.05
CA MET A 249 6.53 8.61 -28.59
C MET A 249 5.19 8.10 -28.04
N LEU A 250 4.11 8.29 -28.79
CA LEU A 250 2.81 7.71 -28.42
C LEU A 250 2.84 6.17 -28.46
N HIS A 251 3.47 5.59 -29.47
CA HIS A 251 3.68 4.15 -29.56
C HIS A 251 4.45 3.61 -28.35
N ARG A 252 5.59 4.21 -28.02
CA ARG A 252 6.40 3.81 -26.85
C ARG A 252 5.65 3.96 -25.53
N LEU A 253 4.82 4.98 -25.41
CA LEU A 253 3.97 5.17 -24.23
C LEU A 253 2.90 4.06 -24.13
N ALA A 254 2.32 3.66 -25.27
CA ALA A 254 1.34 2.55 -25.33
C ALA A 254 1.98 1.18 -25.05
N GLU A 255 3.25 0.98 -25.39
CA GLU A 255 4.00 -0.22 -24.99
C GLU A 255 4.37 -0.22 -23.50
N LEU A 256 4.69 0.94 -22.95
CA LEU A 256 5.12 1.09 -21.56
C LEU A 256 3.96 0.88 -20.57
N GLY A 257 2.79 1.43 -20.88
CA GLY A 257 1.62 1.42 -19.99
C GLY A 257 1.26 0.03 -19.45
N PRO A 258 1.00 -0.97 -20.32
CA PRO A 258 0.70 -2.33 -19.87
C PRO A 258 1.79 -2.96 -19.01
N GLN A 259 3.07 -2.67 -19.27
CA GLN A 259 4.18 -3.17 -18.48
C GLN A 259 4.21 -2.57 -17.08
N VAL A 260 3.92 -1.27 -16.94
CA VAL A 260 3.82 -0.57 -15.66
C VAL A 260 2.62 -1.10 -14.87
N MET A 261 1.45 -1.26 -15.53
CA MET A 261 0.25 -1.81 -14.90
C MET A 261 0.47 -3.23 -14.38
N GLU A 262 1.11 -4.09 -15.17
CA GLU A 262 1.42 -5.45 -14.76
C GLU A 262 2.40 -5.49 -13.59
N ALA A 263 3.41 -4.63 -13.60
CA ALA A 263 4.36 -4.53 -12.50
C ALA A 263 3.67 -4.08 -11.19
N TYR A 264 2.73 -3.13 -11.23
CA TYR A 264 1.91 -2.76 -10.08
C TYR A 264 1.00 -3.90 -9.64
N ARG A 265 0.35 -4.59 -10.57
CA ARG A 265 -0.58 -5.69 -10.29
C ARG A 265 0.12 -6.88 -9.61
N THR A 266 1.39 -7.09 -9.92
CA THR A 266 2.23 -8.15 -9.35
C THR A 266 3.09 -7.68 -8.18
N TYR A 267 2.92 -6.41 -7.74
CA TYR A 267 3.69 -5.79 -6.66
C TYR A 267 5.20 -5.70 -6.93
N ASP A 268 5.61 -5.71 -8.19
CA ASP A 268 7.01 -5.53 -8.62
C ASP A 268 7.33 -4.04 -8.77
N TYR A 269 7.42 -3.33 -7.64
CA TYR A 269 7.68 -1.89 -7.63
C TYR A 269 9.07 -1.54 -8.17
N LYS A 270 10.04 -2.42 -7.99
CA LYS A 270 11.38 -2.26 -8.56
C LYS A 270 11.32 -2.14 -10.09
N LYS A 271 10.52 -2.98 -10.73
CA LYS A 271 10.28 -2.92 -12.17
C LYS A 271 9.57 -1.63 -12.58
N VAL A 272 8.60 -1.15 -11.80
CA VAL A 272 7.95 0.14 -12.05
C VAL A 272 8.98 1.28 -12.05
N VAL A 273 9.81 1.38 -11.00
CA VAL A 273 10.85 2.42 -10.91
C VAL A 273 11.84 2.32 -12.05
N PHE A 274 12.26 1.11 -12.41
CA PHE A 274 13.18 0.88 -13.52
C PHE A 274 12.59 1.36 -14.85
N LEU A 275 11.39 0.92 -15.21
CA LEU A 275 10.71 1.25 -16.47
C LEU A 275 10.50 2.76 -16.61
N LEU A 276 9.95 3.40 -15.57
CA LEU A 276 9.67 4.84 -15.60
C LEU A 276 10.96 5.67 -15.62
N SER A 277 11.96 5.29 -14.83
CA SER A 277 13.25 6.00 -14.81
C SER A 277 13.98 5.89 -16.15
N GLN A 278 13.99 4.69 -16.75
CA GLN A 278 14.61 4.47 -18.05
C GLN A 278 13.90 5.31 -19.12
N PHE A 279 12.59 5.22 -19.21
CA PHE A 279 11.81 5.95 -20.20
C PHE A 279 11.99 7.46 -20.05
N MET A 280 11.84 8.01 -18.85
CA MET A 280 11.97 9.44 -18.60
C MET A 280 13.38 9.98 -18.84
N ASN A 281 14.41 9.20 -18.54
CA ASN A 281 15.79 9.66 -18.71
C ASN A 281 16.27 9.49 -20.16
N THR A 282 16.05 8.33 -20.77
CA THR A 282 16.63 7.97 -22.06
C THR A 282 15.73 8.42 -23.22
N GLU A 283 14.44 8.04 -23.19
CA GLU A 283 13.55 8.34 -24.29
C GLU A 283 13.07 9.79 -24.29
N LEU A 284 12.81 10.36 -23.11
CA LEU A 284 12.30 11.71 -23.01
C LEU A 284 13.43 12.74 -22.88
N SER A 285 14.15 12.73 -21.77
CA SER A 285 15.11 13.83 -21.48
C SER A 285 16.31 13.84 -22.42
N ALA A 286 16.89 12.68 -22.73
CA ALA A 286 18.09 12.60 -23.56
C ALA A 286 17.75 12.59 -25.07
N PHE A 287 16.54 12.31 -25.47
CA PHE A 287 16.17 12.20 -26.87
C PHE A 287 15.02 13.13 -27.25
N TYR A 288 13.77 12.80 -26.92
CA TYR A 288 12.59 13.48 -27.45
C TYR A 288 12.57 14.99 -27.13
N PHE A 289 12.83 15.34 -25.87
CA PHE A 289 12.81 16.74 -25.47
C PHE A 289 13.95 17.56 -26.09
N ASP A 290 15.12 16.95 -26.25
CA ASP A 290 16.24 17.62 -26.89
C ASP A 290 15.97 17.87 -28.38
N VAL A 291 15.43 16.89 -29.09
CA VAL A 291 15.06 17.03 -30.51
C VAL A 291 13.94 18.05 -30.72
N ARG A 292 12.98 18.13 -29.80
CA ARG A 292 11.79 19.01 -29.95
C ARG A 292 11.90 20.38 -29.32
N LYS A 293 12.99 20.68 -28.60
CA LYS A 293 13.15 21.98 -27.93
C LYS A 293 13.02 23.17 -28.88
N ASP A 294 13.59 23.12 -30.07
CA ASP A 294 13.55 24.23 -31.03
C ASP A 294 12.13 24.47 -31.53
N ALA A 295 11.39 23.41 -31.91
CA ALA A 295 9.99 23.52 -32.30
C ALA A 295 9.12 24.07 -31.17
N LEU A 296 9.34 23.61 -29.93
CA LEU A 296 8.56 24.04 -28.76
C LEU A 296 8.83 25.48 -28.35
N TYR A 297 10.07 25.97 -28.52
CA TYR A 297 10.47 27.30 -28.08
C TYR A 297 10.40 28.37 -29.16
N CYS A 298 10.72 28.00 -30.40
CA CYS A 298 10.92 28.96 -31.50
C CYS A 298 9.79 28.97 -32.53
N ASP A 299 9.10 27.85 -32.75
CA ASP A 299 8.04 27.78 -33.75
C ASP A 299 6.83 28.65 -33.37
N PRO A 300 6.10 29.18 -34.36
CA PRO A 300 4.85 29.90 -34.10
C PRO A 300 3.79 28.97 -33.49
N ARG A 301 2.84 29.53 -32.73
CA ARG A 301 1.78 28.76 -32.05
C ARG A 301 0.92 27.95 -33.03
N SER A 302 0.82 28.35 -34.29
CA SER A 302 0.11 27.66 -35.35
C SER A 302 0.90 26.48 -35.97
N SER A 303 2.19 26.33 -35.66
CA SER A 303 3.01 25.23 -36.18
C SER A 303 2.41 23.87 -35.80
N HIS A 304 2.17 23.05 -36.80
CA HIS A 304 1.65 21.70 -36.61
C HIS A 304 2.60 20.83 -35.80
N VAL A 305 3.91 20.95 -36.02
CA VAL A 305 4.95 20.24 -35.27
C VAL A 305 4.89 20.63 -33.79
N ARG A 306 4.85 21.93 -33.48
CA ARG A 306 4.74 22.44 -32.11
C ARG A 306 3.47 21.97 -31.41
N ARG A 307 2.33 22.05 -32.08
CA ARG A 307 1.03 21.59 -31.56
C ARG A 307 1.03 20.09 -31.27
N SER A 308 1.57 19.30 -32.20
CA SER A 308 1.73 17.85 -32.05
C SER A 308 2.62 17.52 -30.86
N ALA A 309 3.79 18.16 -30.74
CA ALA A 309 4.70 17.97 -29.63
C ALA A 309 4.06 18.36 -28.27
N LEU A 310 3.34 19.49 -28.19
CA LEU A 310 2.62 19.89 -26.99
C LEU A 310 1.54 18.86 -26.61
N THR A 311 0.82 18.32 -27.59
CA THR A 311 -0.19 17.27 -27.36
C THR A 311 0.44 16.01 -26.77
N VAL A 312 1.57 15.58 -27.32
CA VAL A 312 2.30 14.41 -26.82
C VAL A 312 2.85 14.65 -25.41
N VAL A 313 3.39 15.85 -25.13
CA VAL A 313 3.87 16.20 -23.79
C VAL A 313 2.72 16.19 -22.77
N ASP A 314 1.50 16.60 -23.14
CA ASP A 314 0.33 16.51 -22.26
C ASP A 314 -0.04 15.05 -21.96
N HIS A 315 -0.05 14.17 -22.95
CA HIS A 315 -0.27 12.73 -22.73
C HIS A 315 0.83 12.12 -21.85
N LEU A 316 2.09 12.43 -22.10
CA LEU A 316 3.23 11.98 -21.29
C LEU A 316 3.09 12.44 -19.84
N PHE A 317 2.78 13.72 -19.63
CA PHE A 317 2.59 14.27 -18.29
C PHE A 317 1.49 13.53 -17.52
N ARG A 318 0.33 13.36 -18.13
CA ARG A 318 -0.81 12.69 -17.49
C ARG A 318 -0.50 11.23 -17.13
N CYS A 319 0.03 10.46 -18.07
CA CYS A 319 0.39 9.06 -17.82
C CYS A 319 1.47 8.94 -16.76
N LEU A 320 2.59 9.62 -16.94
CA LEU A 320 3.76 9.47 -16.06
C LEU A 320 3.48 9.99 -14.65
N THR A 321 2.72 11.09 -14.50
CA THR A 321 2.39 11.63 -13.18
C THR A 321 1.46 10.70 -12.41
N THR A 322 0.43 10.15 -13.06
CA THR A 322 -0.47 9.18 -12.40
C THR A 322 0.24 7.87 -12.09
N TRP A 323 1.14 7.40 -12.98
CA TRP A 323 1.90 6.16 -12.74
C TRP A 323 2.97 6.32 -11.67
N LEU A 324 3.53 7.52 -11.47
CA LEU A 324 4.49 7.82 -10.40
C LEU A 324 3.82 8.12 -9.04
N ALA A 325 2.55 8.53 -9.05
CA ALA A 325 1.86 8.98 -7.84
C ALA A 325 1.89 7.99 -6.66
N PRO A 326 1.77 6.66 -6.84
CA PRO A 326 1.87 5.72 -5.71
C PRO A 326 3.27 5.67 -5.08
N ILE A 327 4.31 6.08 -5.78
CA ILE A 327 5.72 6.06 -5.32
C ILE A 327 6.16 7.45 -4.88
N LEU A 328 6.11 8.43 -5.77
CA LEU A 328 6.49 9.83 -5.52
C LEU A 328 5.25 10.66 -5.15
N VAL A 329 4.67 10.32 -4.01
CA VAL A 329 3.36 10.81 -3.57
C VAL A 329 3.27 12.34 -3.54
N PHE A 330 4.23 12.99 -2.89
CA PHE A 330 4.23 14.44 -2.74
C PHE A 330 4.63 15.17 -4.03
N THR A 331 5.60 14.64 -4.75
CA THR A 331 6.08 15.23 -6.00
C THR A 331 5.03 15.14 -7.11
N ALA A 332 4.34 14.02 -7.23
CA ALA A 332 3.27 13.84 -8.22
C ALA A 332 2.07 14.76 -7.91
N GLU A 333 1.71 14.91 -6.64
CA GLU A 333 0.66 15.84 -6.21
C GLU A 333 1.03 17.29 -6.51
N GLU A 334 2.24 17.72 -6.14
CA GLU A 334 2.75 19.06 -6.46
C GLU A 334 2.68 19.34 -7.97
N ALA A 335 3.16 18.39 -8.78
CA ALA A 335 3.14 18.53 -10.24
C ALA A 335 1.71 18.58 -10.81
N TRP A 336 0.80 17.78 -10.28
CA TRP A 336 -0.59 17.73 -10.69
C TRP A 336 -1.32 19.03 -10.39
N LEU A 337 -1.22 19.55 -9.18
CA LEU A 337 -1.84 20.79 -8.76
C LEU A 337 -1.25 22.00 -9.48
N GLU A 338 0.04 22.01 -9.79
CA GLU A 338 0.66 23.04 -10.61
C GLU A 338 0.12 23.04 -12.06
N ARG A 339 -0.12 21.84 -12.62
CA ARG A 339 -0.71 21.69 -13.95
C ARG A 339 -2.17 22.13 -14.01
N TYR A 340 -2.92 21.87 -12.94
CA TYR A 340 -4.37 22.12 -12.85
C TYR A 340 -4.69 23.03 -11.66
N PRO A 341 -4.26 24.29 -11.66
CA PRO A 341 -4.38 25.19 -10.51
C PRO A 341 -5.83 25.56 -10.16
N GLN A 342 -6.77 25.31 -11.08
CA GLN A 342 -8.21 25.51 -10.83
C GLN A 342 -8.82 24.39 -9.98
N VAL A 343 -8.13 23.28 -9.82
CA VAL A 343 -8.58 22.14 -9.04
C VAL A 343 -8.08 22.29 -7.60
N LYS A 344 -8.98 22.19 -6.63
CA LYS A 344 -8.58 22.15 -5.21
C LYS A 344 -8.07 20.78 -4.86
N ALA A 345 -7.03 20.71 -4.04
CA ALA A 345 -6.45 19.44 -3.60
C ALA A 345 -7.48 18.47 -2.97
N GLU A 346 -8.53 19.02 -2.37
CA GLU A 346 -9.62 18.25 -1.76
C GLU A 346 -10.51 17.53 -2.78
N ASP A 347 -10.65 18.10 -3.98
CA ASP A 347 -11.59 17.65 -5.02
C ASP A 347 -10.88 17.03 -6.24
N GLY A 348 -9.58 17.22 -6.38
CA GLY A 348 -8.87 16.91 -7.63
C GLY A 348 -7.41 16.50 -7.46
N SER A 349 -7.06 15.91 -6.34
CA SER A 349 -5.75 15.31 -6.09
C SER A 349 -5.42 14.24 -7.13
N VAL A 350 -4.14 14.13 -7.53
CA VAL A 350 -3.67 13.03 -8.37
C VAL A 350 -3.97 11.66 -7.76
N HIS A 351 -4.10 11.59 -6.44
CA HIS A 351 -4.41 10.36 -5.70
C HIS A 351 -5.89 9.95 -5.79
N LEU A 352 -6.76 10.80 -6.34
CA LEU A 352 -8.14 10.48 -6.68
C LEU A 352 -8.32 10.08 -8.15
N GLU A 353 -7.26 10.23 -8.95
CA GLU A 353 -7.28 9.85 -10.37
C GLU A 353 -6.98 8.35 -10.53
N LEU A 354 -7.57 7.77 -11.55
CA LEU A 354 -7.17 6.45 -12.03
C LEU A 354 -5.89 6.57 -12.88
N PHE A 355 -5.15 5.47 -12.98
CA PHE A 355 -4.03 5.43 -13.91
C PHE A 355 -4.51 5.73 -15.34
N VAL A 356 -3.89 6.72 -15.95
CA VAL A 356 -4.20 7.07 -17.33
C VAL A 356 -3.69 5.96 -18.25
N GLU A 357 -4.58 5.39 -19.05
CA GLU A 357 -4.24 4.37 -20.02
C GLU A 357 -3.81 5.02 -21.34
N ALA A 358 -2.72 4.53 -21.92
CA ALA A 358 -2.33 4.87 -23.27
C ALA A 358 -3.10 3.97 -24.24
N PRO A 359 -3.88 4.53 -25.20
CA PRO A 359 -4.68 3.73 -26.12
C PRO A 359 -3.83 2.77 -26.97
N GLU A 360 -4.28 1.54 -27.13
CA GLU A 360 -3.65 0.55 -28.05
C GLU A 360 -3.60 1.04 -29.49
N THR A 361 -4.50 1.94 -29.89
CA THR A 361 -4.55 2.55 -31.23
C THR A 361 -3.31 3.41 -31.54
N TRP A 362 -2.47 3.70 -30.54
CA TRP A 362 -1.19 4.39 -30.73
C TRP A 362 -0.05 3.44 -31.13
N LEU A 363 -0.26 2.13 -31.06
CA LEU A 363 0.75 1.16 -31.45
C LEU A 363 1.00 1.22 -32.96
N ASP A 364 2.26 1.40 -33.35
CA ASP A 364 2.75 1.43 -34.72
C ASP A 364 4.09 0.66 -34.78
N PRO A 365 4.04 -0.68 -34.82
CA PRO A 365 5.25 -1.51 -34.84
C PRO A 365 6.16 -1.27 -36.02
N GLU A 366 5.61 -0.95 -37.21
CA GLU A 366 6.37 -0.67 -38.40
C GLU A 366 7.19 0.63 -38.27
N LEU A 367 6.59 1.63 -37.63
CA LEU A 367 7.29 2.88 -37.30
C LEU A 367 8.40 2.61 -36.30
N ALA A 368 8.11 1.85 -35.22
CA ALA A 368 9.09 1.51 -34.20
C ALA A 368 10.30 0.75 -34.77
N GLU A 369 10.09 -0.18 -35.69
CA GLU A 369 11.15 -0.92 -36.38
C GLU A 369 12.05 0.02 -37.21
N ARG A 370 11.48 1.02 -37.90
CA ARG A 370 12.28 2.02 -38.63
C ARG A 370 13.16 2.91 -37.75
N TRP A 371 12.79 3.04 -36.49
CA TRP A 371 13.51 3.88 -35.53
C TRP A 371 14.39 3.07 -34.53
N SER A 372 14.43 1.74 -34.66
CA SER A 372 15.30 0.87 -33.88
C SER A 372 16.72 0.83 -34.50
#